data_0bcb17be95d42c8693259d8271f592e8
#
_entry.id   0bcb17be95d42c8693259d8271f592e8
#
_cell.length_a   1.000
_cell.length_b   1.000
_cell.length_c   1.000
_cell.angle_alpha   90.00
_cell.angle_beta   90.00
_cell.angle_gamma   90.00
#
_symmetry.space_group_name_H-M   'P 1'
#
loop_
_entity.id
_entity.type
_entity.pdbx_description
1 polymer ?
#
loop_
_entity_poly.entity_id
_entity_poly.type
_entity_poly.pdbx_seq_one_letter_code
_entity_poly.pdbx_strand_id
1 'polypeptide(L)'
;DQGIAKQLMLSGATIRPAICGPCFGVTDVPADNQVSIRHTTRNYPNREGSKPGKGQMAAAFLMDARSIAATVRNGGRLTAATELEVEYTDRKAGFDRSIYEKQVYNNYGKEKRSTELKMGPNIADWPEMFPLKKHLLLKTVGVYEGSLTTDELVPSGDASSYRSNPEKLAEFTLCSRQR
;
A
#
# COMPACT_ATOMS: atom_id res chain seq x y z
N ASP A 1 -26.39 2.73 6.77
CA ASP A 1 -25.76 3.99 7.07
C ASP A 1 -26.18 4.49 8.44
N GLN A 2 -25.26 4.42 9.42
CA GLN A 2 -25.54 4.81 10.83
C GLN A 2 -25.09 6.26 11.11
N GLY A 3 -24.76 7.03 10.10
CA GLY A 3 -24.26 8.40 10.25
C GLY A 3 -22.86 8.52 10.84
N ILE A 4 -22.15 7.41 11.09
CA ILE A 4 -20.81 7.41 11.71
C ILE A 4 -19.80 8.14 10.84
N ALA A 5 -19.81 7.95 9.54
CA ALA A 5 -18.93 8.64 8.62
C ALA A 5 -19.09 10.16 8.72
N LYS A 6 -20.32 10.66 8.79
CA LYS A 6 -20.61 12.08 9.00
C LYS A 6 -20.05 12.59 10.32
N GLN A 7 -20.21 11.85 11.40
CA GLN A 7 -19.67 12.23 12.71
C GLN A 7 -18.14 12.30 12.71
N LEU A 8 -17.47 11.32 12.08
CA LEU A 8 -16.02 11.33 11.94
C LEU A 8 -15.53 12.52 11.13
N MET A 9 -16.19 12.83 10.00
CA MET A 9 -15.84 14.01 9.20
C MET A 9 -16.05 15.31 9.96
N LEU A 10 -17.11 15.44 10.73
CA LEU A 10 -17.36 16.61 11.59
C LEU A 10 -16.33 16.76 12.72
N SER A 11 -15.72 15.67 13.18
CA SER A 11 -14.62 15.70 14.15
C SER A 11 -13.26 16.05 13.54
N GLY A 12 -13.20 16.31 12.23
CA GLY A 12 -11.96 16.62 11.51
C GLY A 12 -11.24 15.41 10.91
N ALA A 13 -11.79 14.20 11.05
CA ALA A 13 -11.19 13.01 10.44
C ALA A 13 -11.33 13.01 8.93
N THR A 14 -10.26 12.73 8.22
CA THR A 14 -10.27 12.55 6.76
C THR A 14 -10.64 11.12 6.42
N ILE A 15 -11.77 10.92 5.74
CA ILE A 15 -12.20 9.61 5.24
C ILE A 15 -11.83 9.52 3.76
N ARG A 16 -11.14 8.48 3.39
CA ARG A 16 -10.73 8.22 2.00
C ARG A 16 -11.25 6.85 1.54
N PRO A 17 -11.45 6.65 0.24
CA PRO A 17 -11.68 5.32 -0.30
C PRO A 17 -10.46 4.43 -0.04
N ALA A 18 -10.67 3.11 -0.01
CA ALA A 18 -9.60 2.15 0.13
C ALA A 18 -8.63 2.27 -1.06
N ILE A 19 -7.38 2.61 -0.78
CA ILE A 19 -6.30 2.72 -1.77
C ILE A 19 -5.04 2.04 -1.24
N CYS A 20 -4.19 1.60 -2.15
CA CYS A 20 -2.83 1.20 -1.80
C CYS A 20 -1.93 2.43 -1.82
N GLY A 21 -1.20 2.68 -0.73
CA GLY A 21 -0.23 3.78 -0.73
C GLY A 21 -0.01 4.51 0.59
N PRO A 22 -0.98 4.61 1.49
CA PRO A 22 -0.80 5.38 2.74
C PRO A 22 0.39 4.91 3.59
N CYS A 23 0.72 3.61 3.54
CA CYS A 23 1.85 3.07 4.29
C CYS A 23 3.24 3.52 3.78
N PHE A 24 3.32 4.13 2.61
CA PHE A 24 4.55 4.71 2.06
C PHE A 24 4.38 6.19 1.66
N GLY A 25 3.41 6.86 2.23
CA GLY A 25 3.26 8.31 2.17
C GLY A 25 2.67 8.89 0.90
N VAL A 26 1.90 8.11 0.12
CA VAL A 26 1.27 8.64 -1.10
C VAL A 26 0.32 9.80 -0.81
N THR A 27 -0.32 9.79 0.35
CA THR A 27 -1.33 10.79 0.69
C THR A 27 -1.05 11.57 1.96
N ASP A 28 -0.24 11.05 2.87
CA ASP A 28 -0.09 11.56 4.23
C ASP A 28 1.35 11.38 4.72
N VAL A 29 2.27 12.16 4.17
CA VAL A 29 3.64 12.21 4.66
C VAL A 29 3.65 13.11 5.91
N PRO A 30 4.09 12.63 7.09
CA PRO A 30 4.23 13.49 8.26
C PRO A 30 5.26 14.58 8.03
N ALA A 31 5.11 15.71 8.71
CA ALA A 31 6.11 16.75 8.70
C ALA A 31 7.43 16.24 9.32
N ASP A 32 8.52 16.92 9.02
CA ASP A 32 9.84 16.55 9.54
C ASP A 32 9.85 16.53 11.07
N ASN A 33 10.52 15.54 11.65
CA ASN A 33 10.55 15.24 13.09
C ASN A 33 9.18 14.95 13.74
N GLN A 34 8.16 14.68 12.94
CA GLN A 34 6.85 14.29 13.46
C GLN A 34 6.71 12.78 13.60
N VAL A 35 5.77 12.39 14.46
CA VAL A 35 5.43 10.99 14.70
C VAL A 35 4.11 10.66 14.02
N SER A 36 4.11 9.58 13.25
CA SER A 36 2.90 9.00 12.69
C SER A 36 2.51 7.76 13.49
N ILE A 37 1.30 7.77 14.05
CA ILE A 37 0.73 6.59 14.72
C ILE A 37 -0.23 5.92 13.75
N ARG A 38 -0.05 4.63 13.49
CA ARG A 38 -0.79 3.93 12.45
C ARG A 38 -1.09 2.49 12.82
N HIS A 39 -2.15 1.99 12.24
CA HIS A 39 -2.58 0.60 12.34
C HIS A 39 -2.21 -0.15 11.05
N THR A 40 -0.93 -0.21 10.72
CA THR A 40 -0.43 -0.95 9.57
C THR A 40 0.79 -1.76 9.95
N THR A 41 1.04 -2.85 9.24
CA THR A 41 2.20 -3.73 9.50
C THR A 41 3.52 -3.17 8.97
N ARG A 42 3.47 -2.12 8.14
CA ARG A 42 4.66 -1.48 7.53
C ARG A 42 4.94 -0.14 8.19
N ASN A 43 5.50 -0.20 9.40
CA ASN A 43 5.65 0.93 10.31
C ASN A 43 7.09 1.21 10.73
N TYR A 44 8.06 0.95 9.88
CA TYR A 44 9.46 1.29 10.14
C TYR A 44 9.78 2.75 9.80
N PRO A 45 10.85 3.34 10.38
CA PRO A 45 11.22 4.73 10.16
C PRO A 45 11.34 5.11 8.69
N ASN A 46 10.91 6.30 8.35
CA ASN A 46 10.97 6.88 7.01
C ASN A 46 10.19 6.13 5.91
N ARG A 47 9.38 5.14 6.28
CA ARG A 47 8.52 4.41 5.32
C ARG A 47 7.52 5.34 4.64
N GLU A 48 7.10 6.40 5.31
CA GLU A 48 6.12 7.39 4.84
C GLU A 48 6.63 8.32 3.75
N GLY A 49 7.80 8.08 3.21
CA GLY A 49 8.39 8.92 2.17
C GLY A 49 9.30 10.03 2.67
N SER A 50 9.59 10.10 3.97
CA SER A 50 10.65 10.95 4.49
C SER A 50 11.99 10.61 3.86
N LYS A 51 12.81 11.61 3.59
CA LYS A 51 14.09 11.48 2.89
C LYS A 51 15.26 11.80 3.83
N PRO A 52 15.81 10.82 4.57
CA PRO A 52 16.89 11.06 5.52
C PRO A 52 18.12 11.70 4.91
N GLY A 53 18.47 11.35 3.66
CA GLY A 53 19.58 11.96 2.92
C GLY A 53 19.40 13.46 2.61
N LYS A 54 18.19 14.01 2.87
CA LYS A 54 17.87 15.43 2.79
C LYS A 54 17.58 16.06 4.16
N GLY A 55 17.99 15.40 5.24
CA GLY A 55 17.75 15.84 6.62
C GLY A 55 16.34 15.60 7.14
N GLN A 56 15.48 14.94 6.39
CA GLN A 56 14.12 14.62 6.83
C GLN A 56 14.09 13.33 7.63
N MET A 57 13.30 13.30 8.69
CA MET A 57 13.05 12.11 9.48
C MET A 57 11.61 12.09 9.97
N ALA A 58 10.99 10.92 9.96
CA ALA A 58 9.72 10.68 10.62
C ALA A 58 9.78 9.34 11.36
N ALA A 59 9.15 9.30 12.53
CA ALA A 59 8.96 8.09 13.30
C ALA A 59 7.56 7.52 13.07
N ALA A 60 7.45 6.19 13.01
CA ALA A 60 6.19 5.51 12.90
C ALA A 60 5.98 4.58 14.10
N PHE A 61 4.84 4.71 14.77
CA PHE A 61 4.43 3.82 15.84
C PHE A 61 3.25 2.96 15.40
N LEU A 62 3.34 1.68 15.68
CA LEU A 62 2.24 0.75 15.48
C LEU A 62 1.33 0.77 16.70
N MET A 63 0.05 0.96 16.47
CA MET A 63 -0.97 0.92 17.52
C MET A 63 -2.26 0.34 16.95
N ASP A 64 -3.02 -0.38 17.77
CA ASP A 64 -4.34 -0.87 17.34
C ASP A 64 -5.34 0.29 17.16
N ALA A 65 -6.35 0.07 16.33
CA ALA A 65 -7.30 1.12 15.94
C ALA A 65 -8.08 1.71 17.13
N ARG A 66 -8.38 0.91 18.16
CA ARG A 66 -9.11 1.37 19.35
C ARG A 66 -8.21 2.27 20.20
N SER A 67 -6.95 1.92 20.37
CA SER A 67 -5.96 2.74 21.09
C SER A 67 -5.63 4.03 20.32
N ILE A 68 -5.63 4.02 18.99
CA ILE A 68 -5.55 5.24 18.18
C ILE A 68 -6.74 6.15 18.50
N ALA A 69 -7.95 5.62 18.50
CA ALA A 69 -9.16 6.39 18.81
C ALA A 69 -9.13 6.91 20.25
N ALA A 70 -8.65 6.12 21.22
CA ALA A 70 -8.47 6.54 22.61
C ALA A 70 -7.47 7.68 22.73
N THR A 71 -6.35 7.59 22.02
CA THR A 71 -5.32 8.63 21.97
C THR A 71 -5.87 9.94 21.40
N VAL A 72 -6.65 9.88 20.32
CA VAL A 72 -7.32 11.06 19.74
C VAL A 72 -8.30 11.67 20.74
N ARG A 73 -9.13 10.85 21.38
CA ARG A 73 -10.09 11.30 22.39
C ARG A 73 -9.41 11.98 23.60
N ASN A 74 -8.20 11.55 23.94
CA ASN A 74 -7.39 12.11 25.02
C ASN A 74 -6.42 13.21 24.55
N GLY A 75 -6.80 13.96 23.51
CA GLY A 75 -6.05 15.13 23.04
C GLY A 75 -4.67 14.83 22.46
N GLY A 76 -4.44 13.62 21.95
CA GLY A 76 -3.15 13.19 21.39
C GLY A 76 -2.19 12.57 22.40
N ARG A 77 -2.57 12.46 23.66
CA ARG A 77 -1.79 11.73 24.66
C ARG A 77 -1.95 10.22 24.42
N LEU A 78 -0.82 9.53 24.27
CA LEU A 78 -0.81 8.07 24.07
C LEU A 78 -1.64 7.38 25.16
N THR A 79 -2.69 6.71 24.75
CA THR A 79 -3.69 6.10 25.63
C THR A 79 -4.06 4.73 25.10
N ALA A 80 -3.98 3.72 25.94
CA ALA A 80 -4.44 2.39 25.57
C ALA A 80 -5.98 2.35 25.55
N ALA A 81 -6.56 1.52 24.69
CA ALA A 81 -8.01 1.35 24.62
C ALA A 81 -8.62 0.87 25.96
N THR A 82 -7.82 0.13 26.75
CA THR A 82 -8.20 -0.37 28.07
C THR A 82 -8.25 0.69 29.17
N GLU A 83 -7.68 1.87 28.94
CA GLU A 83 -7.71 2.99 29.86
C GLU A 83 -8.99 3.82 29.78
N LEU A 84 -9.81 3.57 28.75
CA LEU A 84 -11.09 4.24 28.58
C LEU A 84 -12.23 3.30 28.88
N GLU A 85 -13.12 3.73 29.76
CA GLU A 85 -14.42 3.07 29.95
C GLU A 85 -15.31 3.36 28.73
N VAL A 86 -15.30 2.45 27.78
CA VAL A 86 -16.14 2.51 26.58
C VAL A 86 -16.92 1.22 26.47
N GLU A 87 -18.23 1.32 26.46
CA GLU A 87 -19.10 0.21 26.18
C GLU A 87 -19.05 -0.10 24.67
N TYR A 88 -18.45 -1.23 24.32
CA TYR A 88 -18.38 -1.71 22.95
C TYR A 88 -19.64 -2.50 22.63
N THR A 89 -20.54 -1.91 21.90
CA THR A 89 -21.68 -2.65 21.35
C THR A 89 -21.26 -3.34 20.06
N ASP A 90 -21.42 -4.66 20.02
CA ASP A 90 -21.30 -5.44 18.77
C ASP A 90 -22.47 -5.07 17.85
N ARG A 91 -22.22 -4.06 17.03
CA ARG A 91 -23.15 -3.68 15.97
C ARG A 91 -22.92 -4.61 14.79
N LYS A 92 -23.87 -5.49 14.52
CA LYS A 92 -23.89 -6.24 13.26
C LYS A 92 -24.02 -5.22 12.13
N ALA A 93 -22.92 -4.94 11.46
CA ALA A 93 -22.94 -4.09 10.27
C ALA A 93 -23.63 -4.86 9.14
N GLY A 94 -24.75 -4.35 8.68
CA GLY A 94 -25.33 -4.81 7.41
C GLY A 94 -24.42 -4.34 6.27
N PHE A 95 -23.91 -5.28 5.49
CA PHE A 95 -23.12 -4.95 4.29
C PHE A 95 -24.08 -4.69 3.13
N ASP A 96 -24.17 -3.42 2.70
CA ASP A 96 -24.91 -3.07 1.48
C ASP A 96 -24.00 -3.25 0.26
N ARG A 97 -24.26 -4.29 -0.49
CA ARG A 97 -23.53 -4.67 -1.68
C ARG A 97 -23.81 -3.77 -2.90
N SER A 98 -24.89 -3.01 -2.88
CA SER A 98 -25.34 -2.20 -4.01
C SER A 98 -24.31 -1.17 -4.47
N ILE A 99 -23.52 -0.64 -3.53
CA ILE A 99 -22.43 0.31 -3.85
C ILE A 99 -21.37 -0.36 -4.72
N TYR A 100 -20.97 -1.58 -4.37
CA TYR A 100 -20.03 -2.38 -5.15
C TYR A 100 -20.57 -2.71 -6.54
N GLU A 101 -21.81 -3.13 -6.62
CA GLU A 101 -22.47 -3.50 -7.87
C GLU A 101 -22.60 -2.33 -8.84
N LYS A 102 -22.69 -1.11 -8.32
CA LYS A 102 -22.70 0.12 -9.14
C LYS A 102 -21.33 0.58 -9.61
N GLN A 103 -20.26 0.24 -8.90
CA GLN A 103 -18.91 0.73 -9.17
C GLN A 103 -18.02 -0.29 -9.88
N VAL A 104 -18.30 -1.58 -9.71
CA VAL A 104 -17.48 -2.67 -10.25
C VAL A 104 -18.26 -3.38 -11.35
N TYR A 105 -17.72 -3.32 -12.57
CA TYR A 105 -18.22 -4.14 -13.65
C TYR A 105 -17.98 -5.61 -13.32
N ASN A 106 -19.05 -6.38 -13.19
CA ASN A 106 -18.99 -7.81 -12.92
C ASN A 106 -19.64 -8.58 -14.06
N ASN A 107 -18.81 -9.23 -14.86
CA ASN A 107 -19.26 -10.07 -15.98
C ASN A 107 -19.09 -11.58 -15.73
N TYR A 108 -18.92 -11.97 -14.46
CA TYR A 108 -18.81 -13.39 -14.11
C TYR A 108 -20.05 -14.17 -14.57
N GLY A 109 -19.83 -15.26 -15.33
CA GLY A 109 -20.90 -16.06 -15.92
C GLY A 109 -21.59 -15.43 -17.12
N LYS A 110 -21.10 -14.29 -17.64
CA LYS A 110 -21.61 -13.58 -18.82
C LYS A 110 -20.49 -13.26 -19.80
N GLU A 111 -19.48 -14.11 -19.86
CA GLU A 111 -18.30 -13.92 -20.67
C GLU A 111 -18.66 -13.84 -22.16
N LYS A 112 -18.13 -12.84 -22.83
CA LYS A 112 -18.19 -12.72 -24.29
C LYS A 112 -16.84 -13.15 -24.85
N ARG A 113 -16.71 -14.43 -25.17
CA ARG A 113 -15.45 -15.02 -25.67
C ARG A 113 -14.99 -14.45 -27.02
N SER A 114 -15.88 -13.82 -27.75
CA SER A 114 -15.58 -13.14 -29.01
C SER A 114 -15.06 -11.71 -28.82
N THR A 115 -14.96 -11.22 -27.59
CA THR A 115 -14.45 -9.85 -27.34
C THR A 115 -12.94 -9.86 -27.51
N GLU A 116 -12.46 -9.06 -28.45
CA GLU A 116 -11.02 -8.84 -28.65
C GLU A 116 -10.43 -8.08 -27.46
N LEU A 117 -9.29 -8.57 -26.95
CA LEU A 117 -8.54 -7.89 -25.92
C LEU A 117 -7.69 -6.78 -26.56
N LYS A 118 -7.90 -5.56 -26.15
CA LYS A 118 -7.06 -4.41 -26.53
C LYS A 118 -6.11 -4.10 -25.39
N MET A 119 -4.84 -4.35 -25.60
CA MET A 119 -3.80 -4.02 -24.63
C MET A 119 -3.59 -2.51 -24.57
N GLY A 120 -3.43 -1.99 -23.37
CA GLY A 120 -2.99 -0.60 -23.16
C GLY A 120 -1.53 -0.41 -23.59
N PRO A 121 -1.05 0.84 -23.75
CA PRO A 121 0.28 1.13 -24.31
C PRO A 121 1.45 0.56 -23.49
N ASN A 122 1.26 0.34 -22.20
CA ASN A 122 2.30 -0.18 -21.29
C ASN A 122 2.03 -1.65 -20.88
N ILE A 123 1.16 -2.34 -21.58
CA ILE A 123 0.84 -3.74 -21.32
C ILE A 123 1.43 -4.59 -22.44
N ALA A 124 2.19 -5.59 -22.09
CA ALA A 124 2.73 -6.57 -23.02
C ALA A 124 2.57 -7.98 -22.44
N ASP A 125 2.43 -8.96 -23.32
CA ASP A 125 2.43 -10.35 -22.93
C ASP A 125 3.79 -10.77 -22.37
N TRP A 126 3.80 -11.88 -21.66
CA TRP A 126 5.04 -12.52 -21.24
C TRP A 126 5.84 -12.96 -22.47
N PRO A 127 7.17 -12.84 -22.43
CA PRO A 127 8.01 -13.43 -23.45
C PRO A 127 7.83 -14.95 -23.48
N GLU A 128 8.17 -15.57 -24.58
CA GLU A 128 8.14 -17.03 -24.68
C GLU A 128 9.05 -17.65 -23.62
N MET A 129 8.45 -18.46 -22.75
CA MET A 129 9.18 -19.11 -21.66
C MET A 129 9.32 -20.59 -21.92
N PHE A 130 10.55 -21.06 -21.94
CA PHE A 130 10.83 -22.47 -22.06
C PHE A 130 10.65 -23.20 -20.72
N PRO A 131 10.22 -24.47 -20.72
CA PRO A 131 10.13 -25.24 -19.49
C PRO A 131 11.49 -25.36 -18.80
N LEU A 132 11.49 -25.29 -17.48
CA LEU A 132 12.70 -25.43 -16.68
C LEU A 132 13.34 -26.79 -16.92
N LYS A 133 14.63 -26.81 -17.21
CA LYS A 133 15.40 -28.03 -17.36
C LYS A 133 15.72 -28.65 -15.99
N LYS A 134 16.00 -29.94 -15.95
CA LYS A 134 16.40 -30.66 -14.73
C LYS A 134 17.67 -30.06 -14.11
N HIS A 135 18.56 -29.50 -14.90
CA HIS A 135 19.79 -28.83 -14.47
C HIS A 135 19.81 -27.43 -15.05
N LEU A 136 20.13 -26.45 -14.21
CA LEU A 136 20.28 -25.04 -14.59
C LEU A 136 21.76 -24.64 -14.39
N LEU A 137 22.33 -24.07 -15.44
CA LEU A 137 23.63 -23.41 -15.36
C LEU A 137 23.37 -21.91 -15.18
N LEU A 138 23.77 -21.36 -14.02
CA LEU A 138 23.58 -19.96 -13.69
C LEU A 138 24.93 -19.26 -13.65
N LYS A 139 25.00 -18.09 -14.28
CA LYS A 139 26.17 -17.19 -14.19
C LYS A 139 25.87 -16.11 -13.16
N THR A 140 26.73 -15.99 -12.15
CA THR A 140 26.67 -14.85 -11.23
C THR A 140 27.06 -13.57 -11.99
N VAL A 141 26.17 -12.61 -12.10
CA VAL A 141 26.39 -11.34 -12.83
C VAL A 141 26.76 -10.19 -11.92
N GLY A 142 26.61 -10.34 -10.61
CA GLY A 142 27.00 -9.33 -9.64
C GLY A 142 26.91 -9.87 -8.21
N VAL A 143 27.74 -9.31 -7.35
CA VAL A 143 27.75 -9.54 -5.91
C VAL A 143 27.69 -8.15 -5.25
N TYR A 144 26.73 -7.97 -4.36
CA TYR A 144 26.47 -6.69 -3.69
C TYR A 144 26.65 -6.86 -2.19
N GLU A 145 27.36 -5.93 -1.59
CA GLU A 145 27.49 -5.87 -0.14
C GLU A 145 26.23 -5.26 0.50
N GLY A 146 25.90 -5.72 1.72
CA GLY A 146 24.77 -5.26 2.48
C GLY A 146 23.44 -5.88 2.06
N SER A 147 22.35 -5.34 2.59
CA SER A 147 20.99 -5.81 2.29
C SER A 147 20.48 -5.20 0.99
N LEU A 148 19.81 -6.03 0.19
CA LEU A 148 19.03 -5.57 -0.96
C LEU A 148 17.57 -5.46 -0.55
N THR A 149 16.97 -4.34 -0.89
CA THR A 149 15.53 -4.12 -0.69
C THR A 149 14.74 -4.52 -1.92
N THR A 150 13.47 -4.84 -1.74
CA THR A 150 12.57 -5.11 -2.87
C THR A 150 12.40 -3.87 -3.77
N ASP A 151 12.56 -2.67 -3.21
CA ASP A 151 12.45 -1.42 -3.97
C ASP A 151 13.69 -1.15 -4.83
N GLU A 152 14.85 -1.72 -4.48
CA GLU A 152 16.03 -1.72 -5.36
C GLU A 152 15.92 -2.75 -6.48
N LEU A 153 15.27 -3.89 -6.21
CA LEU A 153 14.99 -4.90 -7.24
C LEU A 153 13.94 -4.42 -8.24
N VAL A 154 12.88 -3.79 -7.75
CA VAL A 154 11.80 -3.22 -8.58
C VAL A 154 11.36 -1.88 -7.98
N PRO A 155 11.94 -0.75 -8.42
CA PRO A 155 11.62 0.58 -7.90
C PRO A 155 10.13 0.91 -8.10
N SER A 156 9.39 1.07 -7.01
CA SER A 156 7.93 1.23 -7.04
C SER A 156 7.49 2.47 -7.82
N GLY A 157 8.25 3.56 -7.75
CA GLY A 157 7.96 4.81 -8.45
C GLY A 157 8.19 4.69 -9.95
N ASP A 158 9.40 4.39 -10.35
CA ASP A 158 9.84 4.40 -11.75
C ASP A 158 9.17 3.29 -12.57
N ALA A 159 9.00 2.12 -11.97
CA ALA A 159 8.42 0.94 -12.62
C ALA A 159 6.89 0.88 -12.58
N SER A 160 6.21 1.84 -11.93
CA SER A 160 4.77 1.78 -11.66
C SER A 160 3.91 1.61 -12.91
N SER A 161 4.27 2.26 -14.01
CA SER A 161 3.55 2.22 -15.28
C SER A 161 3.77 0.93 -16.08
N TYR A 162 4.75 0.11 -15.71
CA TYR A 162 5.18 -1.07 -16.48
C TYR A 162 4.91 -2.39 -15.76
N ARG A 163 4.09 -2.40 -14.72
CA ARG A 163 3.81 -3.62 -13.93
C ARG A 163 3.18 -4.76 -14.70
N SER A 164 2.55 -4.46 -15.84
CA SER A 164 1.99 -5.44 -16.77
C SER A 164 2.81 -5.56 -18.07
N ASN A 165 4.10 -5.24 -18.00
CA ASN A 165 5.05 -5.41 -19.10
C ASN A 165 6.34 -6.00 -18.53
N PRO A 166 6.48 -7.33 -18.52
CA PRO A 166 7.57 -8.02 -17.83
C PRO A 166 8.96 -7.63 -18.33
N GLU A 167 9.14 -7.48 -19.62
CA GLU A 167 10.42 -7.11 -20.21
C GLU A 167 10.82 -5.68 -19.81
N LYS A 168 9.87 -4.76 -19.96
CA LYS A 168 10.13 -3.36 -19.59
C LYS A 168 10.33 -3.20 -18.07
N LEU A 169 9.61 -3.98 -17.28
CA LEU A 169 9.79 -4.01 -15.83
C LEU A 169 11.19 -4.50 -15.44
N ALA A 170 11.71 -5.50 -16.13
CA ALA A 170 13.03 -6.07 -15.87
C ALA A 170 14.18 -5.07 -16.07
N GLU A 171 14.02 -4.08 -16.96
CA GLU A 171 15.03 -3.03 -17.19
C GLU A 171 15.28 -2.17 -15.93
N PHE A 172 14.34 -2.12 -15.01
CA PHE A 172 14.48 -1.36 -13.75
C PHE A 172 15.19 -2.13 -12.64
N THR A 173 15.50 -3.41 -12.84
CA THR A 173 16.15 -4.23 -11.82
C THR A 173 17.52 -3.67 -11.49
N LEU A 174 17.72 -3.32 -10.21
CA LEU A 174 18.97 -2.76 -9.66
C LEU A 174 19.49 -1.51 -10.40
N CYS A 175 18.65 -0.79 -11.14
CA CYS A 175 19.03 0.37 -11.92
C CYS A 175 19.65 1.49 -11.06
N SER A 176 19.32 1.58 -9.79
CA SER A 176 19.89 2.54 -8.85
C SER A 176 21.33 2.21 -8.42
N ARG A 177 21.75 0.95 -8.54
CA ARG A 177 23.09 0.48 -8.18
C ARG A 177 24.08 0.43 -9.37
N GLN A 178 23.57 0.63 -10.56
CA GLN A 178 24.37 0.59 -11.80
C GLN A 178 24.88 1.97 -12.23
N ARG A 179 24.63 3.00 -11.43
CA ARG A 179 25.04 4.38 -11.70
C ARG A 179 26.36 4.71 -11.03
#